data_00e5d553f73b027fdaf192e94890b460
#
_entry.id   00e5d553f73b027fdaf192e94890b460
#
_cell.length_a   1.000
_cell.length_b   1.000
_cell.length_c   1.000
_cell.angle_alpha   90.00
_cell.angle_beta   90.00
_cell.angle_gamma   90.00
#
_symmetry.space_group_name_H-M   'P 1'
#
loop_
_entity.id
_entity.type
_entity.pdbx_description
1 polymer ?
#
loop_
_entity_poly.entity_id
_entity_poly.type
_entity_poly.pdbx_seq_one_letter_code
_entity_poly.pdbx_strand_id
1 'polypeptide(L)'
;MAVIAVIQQKGGVGKSTITANVAGELVRKGRAVKIRDLDPQQSLVIWAQLGSGVLRDIVEPVSIENPKEFRATLDRVKKEADRIFLDCPPGLPDIGLVAALVSDVALLPVTPSPLDVIASKKVLDLLREA
;
A
#
# COMPACT_ATOMS: atom_id res chain seq x y z
N MET A 1 -15.46 3.76 4.95
CA MET A 1 -14.14 4.09 4.38
C MET A 1 -13.07 3.23 5.06
N ALA A 2 -12.15 2.65 4.31
CA ALA A 2 -11.08 1.81 4.86
C ALA A 2 -9.73 2.19 4.26
N VAL A 3 -8.72 2.27 5.12
CA VAL A 3 -7.31 2.45 4.73
C VAL A 3 -6.62 1.10 4.89
N ILE A 4 -5.98 0.63 3.83
CA ILE A 4 -5.38 -0.69 3.75
C ILE A 4 -3.89 -0.52 3.45
N ALA A 5 -3.04 -0.89 4.38
CA ALA A 5 -1.59 -0.91 4.15
C ALA A 5 -1.20 -2.26 3.52
N VAL A 6 -0.45 -2.21 2.43
CA VAL A 6 0.11 -3.42 1.81
C VAL A 6 1.59 -3.43 2.14
N ILE A 7 1.99 -4.38 2.97
CA ILE A 7 3.31 -4.42 3.61
C ILE A 7 3.99 -5.74 3.30
N GLN A 8 5.27 -5.69 2.96
CA GLN A 8 6.08 -6.89 2.84
C GLN A 8 7.51 -6.57 3.22
N GLN A 9 8.23 -7.58 3.69
CA GLN A 9 9.62 -7.43 4.08
C GLN A 9 10.57 -7.67 2.91
N LYS A 10 10.16 -8.47 1.93
CA LYS A 10 10.99 -8.84 0.78
C LYS A 10 10.34 -8.41 -0.52
N GLY A 11 11.12 -7.86 -1.45
CA GLY A 11 10.65 -7.54 -2.79
C GLY A 11 10.33 -8.79 -3.61
N GLY A 12 9.52 -8.62 -4.67
CA GLY A 12 9.23 -9.69 -5.61
C GLY A 12 8.18 -10.70 -5.19
N VAL A 13 7.42 -10.45 -4.10
CA VAL A 13 6.33 -11.34 -3.67
C VAL A 13 4.97 -10.95 -4.25
N GLY A 14 4.94 -10.00 -5.20
CA GLY A 14 3.71 -9.62 -5.88
C GLY A 14 2.88 -8.54 -5.19
N LYS A 15 3.47 -7.80 -4.26
CA LYS A 15 2.77 -6.74 -3.50
C LYS A 15 2.08 -5.72 -4.42
N SER A 16 2.82 -5.12 -5.34
CA SER A 16 2.27 -4.11 -6.25
C SER A 16 1.26 -4.71 -7.22
N THR A 17 1.47 -5.94 -7.66
CA THR A 17 0.53 -6.66 -8.51
C THR A 17 -0.78 -6.92 -7.78
N ILE A 18 -0.72 -7.36 -6.53
CA ILE A 18 -1.91 -7.58 -5.70
C ILE A 18 -2.65 -6.27 -5.48
N THR A 19 -1.93 -5.20 -5.12
CA THR A 19 -2.52 -3.87 -4.91
C THR A 19 -3.26 -3.40 -6.16
N ALA A 20 -2.62 -3.46 -7.31
CA ALA A 20 -3.21 -3.03 -8.57
C ALA A 20 -4.46 -3.84 -8.93
N ASN A 21 -4.41 -5.17 -8.79
CA ASN A 21 -5.53 -6.03 -9.15
C ASN A 21 -6.72 -5.88 -8.21
N VAL A 22 -6.47 -5.81 -6.91
CA VAL A 22 -7.55 -5.64 -5.92
C VAL A 22 -8.20 -4.26 -6.08
N ALA A 23 -7.39 -3.21 -6.21
CA ALA A 23 -7.91 -1.87 -6.42
C ALA A 23 -8.73 -1.77 -7.72
N GLY A 24 -8.21 -2.33 -8.81
CA GLY A 24 -8.91 -2.36 -10.10
C GLY A 24 -10.26 -3.07 -10.01
N GLU A 25 -10.33 -4.19 -9.30
CA GLU A 25 -11.57 -4.91 -9.10
C GLU A 25 -12.60 -4.11 -8.29
N LEU A 26 -12.14 -3.40 -7.25
CA LEU A 26 -13.01 -2.55 -6.45
C LEU A 26 -13.58 -1.39 -7.27
N VAL A 27 -12.76 -0.78 -8.13
CA VAL A 27 -13.24 0.27 -9.03
C VAL A 27 -14.28 -0.29 -10.00
N ARG A 28 -14.04 -1.50 -10.54
CA ARG A 28 -14.99 -2.15 -11.43
C ARG A 28 -16.35 -2.38 -10.73
N LYS A 29 -16.33 -2.61 -9.42
CA LYS A 29 -17.55 -2.78 -8.60
C LYS A 29 -18.17 -1.45 -8.17
N GLY A 30 -17.70 -0.33 -8.67
CA GLY A 30 -18.28 0.99 -8.37
C GLY A 30 -17.74 1.66 -7.12
N ARG A 31 -16.64 1.17 -6.54
CA ARG A 31 -16.04 1.78 -5.36
C ARG A 31 -15.10 2.93 -5.76
N ALA A 32 -15.07 3.97 -4.95
CA ALA A 32 -14.09 5.05 -5.09
C ALA A 32 -12.80 4.62 -4.42
N VAL A 33 -11.75 4.43 -5.20
CA VAL A 33 -10.48 3.87 -4.73
C VAL A 33 -9.33 4.84 -5.03
N LYS A 34 -8.39 4.95 -4.11
CA LYS A 34 -7.11 5.64 -4.32
C LYS A 34 -5.98 4.72 -3.88
N ILE A 35 -4.86 4.79 -4.59
CA ILE A 35 -3.62 4.10 -4.24
C ILE A 35 -2.56 5.17 -3.99
N ARG A 36 -1.94 5.13 -2.83
CA ARG A 36 -0.83 6.01 -2.50
C ARG A 36 0.44 5.17 -2.52
N ASP A 37 1.31 5.46 -3.50
CA ASP A 37 2.54 4.73 -3.70
C ASP A 37 3.65 5.35 -2.85
N LEU A 38 3.99 4.67 -1.76
CA LEU A 38 5.01 5.08 -0.80
C LEU A 38 6.40 4.54 -1.15
N ASP A 39 6.49 3.69 -2.17
CA ASP A 39 7.75 3.10 -2.61
C ASP A 39 8.57 4.15 -3.38
N PRO A 40 9.83 4.42 -2.98
CA PRO A 40 10.70 5.33 -3.74
C PRO A 40 10.92 4.90 -5.20
N GLN A 41 10.79 3.61 -5.51
CA GLN A 41 10.87 3.12 -6.90
C GLN A 41 9.64 3.46 -7.71
N GLN A 42 8.51 3.77 -7.07
CA GLN A 42 7.27 4.21 -7.72
C GLN A 42 6.79 3.24 -8.82
N SER A 43 6.88 1.95 -8.57
CA SER A 43 6.50 0.93 -9.56
C SER A 43 5.04 1.05 -10.01
N LEU A 44 4.11 1.31 -9.09
CA LEU A 44 2.70 1.51 -9.44
C LEU A 44 2.46 2.82 -10.18
N VAL A 45 3.17 3.89 -9.83
CA VAL A 45 3.09 5.17 -10.54
C VAL A 45 3.56 4.99 -11.99
N ILE A 46 4.70 4.32 -12.18
CA ILE A 46 5.25 4.06 -13.51
C ILE A 46 4.27 3.20 -14.32
N TRP A 47 3.75 2.15 -13.72
CA TRP A 47 2.79 1.25 -14.36
C TRP A 47 1.52 2.00 -14.78
N ALA A 48 1.00 2.86 -13.89
CA ALA A 48 -0.16 3.68 -14.18
C ALA A 48 0.07 4.64 -15.35
N GLN A 49 1.26 5.23 -15.43
CA GLN A 49 1.62 6.15 -16.52
C GLN A 49 1.76 5.45 -17.89
N LEU A 50 2.19 4.19 -17.89
CA LEU A 50 2.34 3.41 -19.12
C LEU A 50 1.00 2.88 -19.63
N GLY A 51 -0.03 2.83 -18.78
CA GLY A 51 -1.35 2.33 -19.14
C GLY A 51 -2.33 3.45 -19.44
N SER A 52 -3.43 3.08 -20.09
CA SER A 52 -4.56 3.99 -20.34
C SER A 52 -5.77 3.64 -19.49
N GLY A 53 -5.59 2.83 -18.46
CA GLY A 53 -6.68 2.29 -17.69
C GLY A 53 -6.95 3.01 -16.37
N VAL A 54 -7.71 2.36 -15.53
CA VAL A 54 -8.20 2.85 -14.25
C VAL A 54 -7.09 3.28 -13.31
N LEU A 55 -5.94 2.60 -13.32
CA LEU A 55 -4.83 2.90 -12.42
C LEU A 55 -4.31 4.33 -12.58
N ARG A 56 -4.36 4.85 -13.80
CA ARG A 56 -3.87 6.19 -14.10
C ARG A 56 -4.56 7.27 -13.25
N ASP A 57 -5.84 7.08 -12.98
CA ASP A 57 -6.65 8.06 -12.27
C ASP A 57 -6.60 7.89 -10.75
N ILE A 58 -6.15 6.75 -10.26
CA ILE A 58 -6.24 6.43 -8.83
C ILE A 58 -4.90 6.35 -8.12
N VAL A 59 -3.78 6.22 -8.84
CA VAL A 59 -2.44 6.10 -8.25
C VAL A 59 -1.76 7.46 -8.14
N GLU A 60 -1.24 7.76 -6.94
CA GLU A 60 -0.42 8.95 -6.73
C GLU A 60 0.85 8.62 -5.94
N PRO A 61 2.00 9.24 -6.26
CA PRO A 61 3.20 9.08 -5.46
C PRO A 61 3.10 9.90 -4.18
N VAL A 62 3.64 9.36 -3.09
CA VAL A 62 3.62 10.04 -1.79
C VAL A 62 4.93 9.81 -1.07
N SER A 63 5.48 10.87 -0.48
CA SER A 63 6.62 10.76 0.43
C SER A 63 6.13 10.82 1.88
N ILE A 64 6.75 10.02 2.76
CA ILE A 64 6.48 10.07 4.19
C ILE A 64 7.62 10.71 4.97
N GLU A 65 8.51 11.43 4.30
CA GLU A 65 9.60 12.17 4.96
C GLU A 65 9.07 13.20 5.95
N ASN A 66 7.90 13.77 5.67
CA ASN A 66 7.20 14.67 6.59
C ASN A 66 5.91 14.01 7.08
N PRO A 67 5.89 13.48 8.32
CA PRO A 67 4.71 12.80 8.85
C PRO A 67 3.45 13.67 8.94
N LYS A 68 3.60 14.96 9.20
CA LYS A 68 2.45 15.87 9.27
C LYS A 68 1.81 16.05 7.91
N GLU A 69 2.61 16.24 6.88
CA GLU A 69 2.14 16.36 5.51
C GLU A 69 1.50 15.06 5.04
N PHE A 70 2.12 13.93 5.33
CA PHE A 70 1.56 12.62 5.01
C PHE A 70 0.15 12.45 5.61
N ARG A 71 -0.02 12.77 6.90
CA ARG A 71 -1.32 12.68 7.57
C ARG A 71 -2.33 13.64 6.99
N ALA A 72 -1.94 14.89 6.73
CA ALA A 72 -2.83 15.90 6.18
C ALA A 72 -3.35 15.47 4.79
N THR A 73 -2.46 14.98 3.93
CA THR A 73 -2.85 14.52 2.60
C THR A 73 -3.68 13.25 2.66
N LEU A 74 -3.42 12.37 3.62
CA LEU A 74 -4.25 11.18 3.83
C LEU A 74 -5.67 11.57 4.26
N ASP A 75 -5.81 12.51 5.18
CA ASP A 75 -7.12 13.00 5.63
C ASP A 75 -7.92 13.61 4.47
N ARG A 76 -7.24 14.32 3.57
CA ARG A 76 -7.86 14.85 2.36
C ARG A 76 -8.39 13.71 1.47
N VAL A 77 -7.58 12.70 1.23
CA VAL A 77 -7.93 11.57 0.37
C VAL A 77 -9.06 10.73 0.99
N LYS A 78 -9.12 10.63 2.31
CA LYS A 78 -10.21 9.94 3.02
C LYS A 78 -11.59 10.51 2.70
N LYS A 79 -11.66 11.79 2.35
CA LYS A 79 -12.93 12.43 1.97
C LYS A 79 -13.34 12.13 0.53
N GLU A 80 -12.41 11.68 -0.29
CA GLU A 80 -12.61 11.45 -1.72
C GLU A 80 -12.80 9.98 -2.09
N ALA A 81 -12.42 9.06 -1.20
CA ALA A 81 -12.40 7.63 -1.53
C ALA A 81 -12.98 6.75 -0.43
N ASP A 82 -13.58 5.63 -0.83
CA ASP A 82 -14.08 4.60 0.07
C ASP A 82 -12.98 3.65 0.53
N ARG A 83 -12.00 3.43 -0.31
CA ARG A 83 -10.88 2.52 -0.07
C ARG A 83 -9.59 3.21 -0.47
N ILE A 84 -8.61 3.19 0.43
CA ILE A 84 -7.30 3.78 0.20
C ILE A 84 -6.25 2.70 0.45
N PHE A 85 -5.44 2.42 -0.57
CA PHE A 85 -4.31 1.50 -0.46
C PHE A 85 -3.03 2.29 -0.25
N LEU A 86 -2.25 1.88 0.74
CA LEU A 86 -0.90 2.39 0.98
C LEU A 86 0.07 1.31 0.54
N ASP A 87 0.72 1.51 -0.61
CA ASP A 87 1.68 0.57 -1.16
C ASP A 87 3.07 0.86 -0.61
N CYS A 88 3.50 0.06 0.36
CA CYS A 88 4.73 0.29 1.10
C CYS A 88 5.94 -0.34 0.41
N PRO A 89 7.13 0.28 0.52
CA PRO A 89 8.35 -0.31 -0.04
C PRO A 89 8.75 -1.57 0.74
N PRO A 90 9.40 -2.53 0.07
CA PRO A 90 9.89 -3.72 0.76
C PRO A 90 11.08 -3.38 1.66
N GLY A 91 11.20 -4.09 2.78
CA GLY A 91 12.38 -4.03 3.64
C GLY A 91 12.59 -2.73 4.41
N LEU A 92 11.63 -1.81 4.42
CA LEU A 92 11.70 -0.56 5.19
C LEU A 92 10.69 -0.60 6.33
N PRO A 93 11.07 -1.13 7.50
CA PRO A 93 10.13 -1.36 8.60
C PRO A 93 9.48 -0.08 9.12
N ASP A 94 10.20 1.04 9.11
CA ASP A 94 9.67 2.31 9.63
C ASP A 94 8.48 2.81 8.78
N ILE A 95 8.60 2.72 7.47
CA ILE A 95 7.51 3.13 6.55
C ILE A 95 6.31 2.20 6.72
N GLY A 96 6.55 0.89 6.76
CA GLY A 96 5.50 -0.09 6.98
C GLY A 96 4.78 0.11 8.30
N LEU A 97 5.52 0.43 9.36
CA LEU A 97 4.95 0.68 10.67
C LEU A 97 4.07 1.93 10.68
N VAL A 98 4.54 3.03 10.10
CA VAL A 98 3.75 4.27 9.99
C VAL A 98 2.48 4.02 9.18
N ALA A 99 2.59 3.32 8.06
CA ALA A 99 1.43 2.99 7.25
C ALA A 99 0.43 2.11 8.01
N ALA A 100 0.92 1.13 8.78
CA ALA A 100 0.07 0.25 9.59
C ALA A 100 -0.68 1.03 10.67
N LEU A 101 -0.01 1.98 11.33
CA LEU A 101 -0.61 2.77 12.41
C LEU A 101 -1.78 3.64 11.93
N VAL A 102 -1.77 4.08 10.67
CA VAL A 102 -2.84 4.91 10.11
C VAL A 102 -3.88 4.09 9.34
N SER A 103 -3.70 2.78 9.26
CA SER A 103 -4.55 1.89 8.48
C SER A 103 -5.54 1.12 9.35
N ASP A 104 -6.65 0.72 8.74
CA ASP A 104 -7.65 -0.14 9.36
C ASP A 104 -7.27 -1.62 9.20
N VAL A 105 -6.58 -1.95 8.11
CA VAL A 105 -6.19 -3.31 7.76
C VAL A 105 -4.77 -3.30 7.18
N ALA A 106 -3.98 -4.31 7.52
CA ALA A 106 -2.69 -4.56 6.89
C ALA A 106 -2.75 -5.88 6.12
N LEU A 107 -2.38 -5.83 4.84
CA LEU A 107 -2.23 -7.00 3.99
C LEU A 107 -0.75 -7.35 3.88
N LEU A 108 -0.44 -8.61 4.12
CA LEU A 108 0.92 -9.14 4.09
C LEU A 108 1.00 -10.25 3.04
N PRO A 109 1.33 -9.94 1.78
CA PRO A 109 1.55 -10.97 0.79
C PRO A 109 2.73 -11.86 1.17
N VAL A 110 2.54 -13.17 1.12
CA VAL A 110 3.55 -14.16 1.51
C VAL A 110 3.61 -15.25 0.45
N THR A 111 4.82 -15.59 0.01
CA THR A 111 5.01 -16.79 -0.82
C THR A 111 5.13 -18.02 0.09
N PRO A 112 4.89 -19.24 -0.44
CA PRO A 112 5.00 -20.46 0.38
C PRO A 112 6.45 -20.84 0.73
N SER A 113 7.45 -20.09 0.31
CA SER A 113 8.84 -20.30 0.69
C SER A 113 9.02 -20.22 2.22
N PRO A 114 9.74 -21.17 2.85
CA PRO A 114 9.99 -21.12 4.30
C PRO A 114 10.66 -19.83 4.77
N LEU A 115 11.58 -19.27 3.99
CA LEU A 115 12.24 -18.01 4.33
C LEU A 115 11.27 -16.83 4.30
N ASP A 116 10.36 -16.81 3.35
CA ASP A 116 9.37 -15.75 3.25
C ASP A 116 8.33 -15.84 4.38
N VAL A 117 7.95 -17.04 4.78
CA VAL A 117 7.06 -17.25 5.93
C VAL A 117 7.72 -16.74 7.21
N ILE A 118 9.00 -17.04 7.44
CA ILE A 118 9.75 -16.56 8.61
C ILE A 118 9.84 -15.03 8.59
N ALA A 119 10.16 -14.43 7.46
CA ALA A 119 10.23 -12.98 7.31
C ALA A 119 8.90 -12.31 7.63
N SER A 120 7.80 -12.87 7.15
CA SER A 120 6.45 -12.36 7.41
C SER A 120 6.08 -12.43 8.89
N LYS A 121 6.53 -13.46 9.60
CA LYS A 121 6.32 -13.58 11.04
C LYS A 121 6.96 -12.41 11.80
N LYS A 122 8.16 -11.99 11.41
CA LYS A 122 8.83 -10.82 12.00
C LYS A 122 8.01 -9.55 11.81
N VAL A 123 7.43 -9.36 10.63
CA VAL A 123 6.57 -8.21 10.35
C VAL A 123 5.32 -8.27 11.23
N LEU A 124 4.68 -9.44 11.36
CA LEU A 124 3.52 -9.61 12.21
C LEU A 124 3.81 -9.27 13.67
N ASP A 125 4.95 -9.69 14.18
CA ASP A 125 5.35 -9.40 15.56
C ASP A 125 5.52 -7.89 15.77
N LEU A 126 6.14 -7.19 14.81
CA LEU A 126 6.26 -5.71 14.86
C LEU A 126 4.89 -5.04 14.85
N LEU A 127 3.96 -5.51 14.03
CA LEU A 127 2.62 -4.94 13.95
C LEU A 127 1.81 -5.15 15.24
N ARG A 128 2.01 -6.27 15.92
CA ARG A 128 1.34 -6.55 17.20
C ARG A 128 1.83 -5.63 18.32
N GLU A 129 3.07 -5.17 18.25
CA GLU A 129 3.63 -4.23 19.22
C GLU A 129 3.16 -2.78 18.99
N ALA A 130 2.63 -2.53 17.81
CA ALA A 130 2.05 -1.23 17.48
C ALA A 130 0.56 -1.16 17.88
#